data_87951cbd699afe60e5a991bd54aedac9
#
_entry.id   87951cbd699afe60e5a991bd54aedac9
#
_cell.length_a   1.000
_cell.length_b   1.000
_cell.length_c   1.000
_cell.angle_alpha   90.00
_cell.angle_beta   90.00
_cell.angle_gamma   90.00
#
_symmetry.space_group_name_H-M   'P 1'
#
loop_
_entity.id
_entity.type
_entity.pdbx_description
1 polymer ?
#
loop_
_entity_poly.entity_id
_entity_poly.type
_entity_poly.pdbx_seq_one_letter_code
_entity_poly.pdbx_strand_id
1 'polypeptide(L)'
;MRMWLAAALIAVAVAPSRGQQARGGAKATVAIDNARVRVYRTAANALAGVEHGGGVVVRIAGDDETGRAVWRDDVAAAAGAGAELVVIVQPRTASAPAAPPSGSQPGEGVFTGMSFKPLFDNARVSVIRARMDVGAREGVHTHGSDTIVVHLSGGEIEDTADGKTVVNRWKPGDVEFESLGSSHSARNVGKPVEVVLVALKP
;
A
#
# COMPACT_ATOMS: atom_id res chain seq x y z
N MET A 1 7.03 -9.61 39.50
CA MET A 1 5.95 -8.75 38.95
C MET A 1 6.35 -8.34 37.53
N ARG A 2 5.83 -9.03 36.52
CA ARG A 2 6.13 -8.76 35.10
C ARG A 2 4.92 -8.06 34.51
N MET A 3 5.09 -6.79 34.16
CA MET A 3 4.07 -6.01 33.46
C MET A 3 4.02 -6.45 31.99
N TRP A 4 2.87 -6.95 31.56
CA TRP A 4 2.56 -7.24 30.18
C TRP A 4 2.06 -5.94 29.53
N LEU A 5 2.79 -5.41 28.56
CA LEU A 5 2.31 -4.38 27.67
C LEU A 5 1.51 -5.06 26.55
N ALA A 6 0.21 -4.92 26.58
CA ALA A 6 -0.67 -5.36 25.51
C ALA A 6 -0.58 -4.36 24.35
N ALA A 7 -0.07 -4.80 23.22
CA ALA A 7 -0.19 -4.04 21.98
C ALA A 7 -1.65 -4.12 21.49
N ALA A 8 -2.32 -2.98 21.46
CA ALA A 8 -3.69 -2.88 20.98
C ALA A 8 -3.68 -2.79 19.43
N LEU A 9 -4.16 -3.85 18.77
CA LEU A 9 -4.57 -3.79 17.38
C LEU A 9 -5.83 -2.91 17.28
N ILE A 10 -5.70 -1.74 16.68
CA ILE A 10 -6.85 -0.88 16.37
C ILE A 10 -7.41 -1.31 15.02
N ALA A 11 -8.41 -2.19 15.06
CA ALA A 11 -9.28 -2.43 13.91
C ALA A 11 -10.24 -1.25 13.78
N VAL A 12 -10.04 -0.37 12.81
CA VAL A 12 -10.99 0.71 12.51
C VAL A 12 -12.13 0.13 11.67
N ALA A 13 -13.24 -0.19 12.32
CA ALA A 13 -14.49 -0.51 11.65
C ALA A 13 -15.13 0.79 11.12
N VAL A 14 -15.16 0.98 9.80
CA VAL A 14 -15.92 2.04 9.16
C VAL A 14 -17.34 1.57 8.90
N ALA A 15 -18.30 2.14 9.62
CA ALA A 15 -19.71 1.94 9.38
C ALA A 15 -20.15 2.64 8.07
N PRO A 16 -21.11 2.07 7.29
CA PRO A 16 -21.61 2.72 6.09
C PRO A 16 -22.61 3.82 6.46
N SER A 17 -22.26 5.08 6.21
CA SER A 17 -23.22 6.18 6.25
C SER A 17 -23.93 6.33 4.90
N ARG A 18 -25.24 6.19 4.92
CA ARG A 18 -26.14 6.54 3.81
C ARG A 18 -26.22 8.06 3.65
N GLY A 19 -25.98 8.49 2.42
CA GLY A 19 -26.62 9.63 1.78
C GLY A 19 -26.58 10.99 2.48
N GLN A 20 -25.62 11.83 2.04
CA GLN A 20 -25.89 13.26 1.87
C GLN A 20 -24.95 13.80 0.80
N GLN A 21 -25.49 14.14 -0.38
CA GLN A 21 -24.79 14.93 -1.39
C GLN A 21 -24.57 16.33 -0.82
N ALA A 22 -23.44 16.54 -0.17
CA ALA A 22 -22.96 17.87 0.12
C ALA A 22 -22.14 18.32 -1.11
N ARG A 23 -22.55 19.39 -1.75
CA ARG A 23 -21.77 20.18 -2.71
C ARG A 23 -20.67 20.96 -1.95
N GLY A 24 -19.82 20.25 -1.28
CA GLY A 24 -18.54 20.73 -0.75
C GLY A 24 -17.48 19.86 -1.42
N GLY A 25 -16.47 20.46 -2.04
CA GLY A 25 -15.42 19.72 -2.76
C GLY A 25 -14.90 18.59 -1.87
N ALA A 26 -14.92 17.36 -2.40
CA ALA A 26 -14.45 16.20 -1.69
C ALA A 26 -12.98 16.44 -1.27
N LYS A 27 -12.71 16.28 0.01
CA LYS A 27 -11.36 16.46 0.56
C LYS A 27 -10.64 15.11 0.58
N ALA A 28 -9.34 15.12 0.31
CA ALA A 28 -8.51 13.94 0.44
C ALA A 28 -8.54 13.40 1.88
N THR A 29 -8.63 12.08 2.02
CA THR A 29 -8.58 11.37 3.30
C THR A 29 -7.19 10.82 3.51
N VAL A 30 -6.57 11.11 4.65
CA VAL A 30 -5.30 10.51 5.04
C VAL A 30 -5.55 9.07 5.47
N ALA A 31 -4.92 8.13 4.79
CA ALA A 31 -5.01 6.69 5.07
C ALA A 31 -3.85 6.19 5.94
N ILE A 32 -2.64 6.71 5.69
CA ILE A 32 -1.43 6.41 6.48
C ILE A 32 -0.71 7.74 6.74
N ASP A 33 -0.24 7.94 7.97
CA ASP A 33 0.58 9.09 8.35
C ASP A 33 1.62 8.66 9.39
N ASN A 34 2.87 8.55 8.96
CA ASN A 34 3.98 8.21 9.85
C ASN A 34 5.26 8.98 9.44
N ALA A 35 6.38 8.70 10.11
CA ALA A 35 7.64 9.39 9.85
C ALA A 35 8.20 9.16 8.43
N ARG A 36 7.82 8.07 7.78
CA ARG A 36 8.36 7.64 6.48
C ARG A 36 7.49 8.06 5.30
N VAL A 37 6.18 8.10 5.50
CA VAL A 37 5.23 8.28 4.40
C VAL A 37 3.93 8.92 4.87
N ARG A 38 3.32 9.70 3.99
CA ARG A 38 1.90 10.07 4.08
C ARG A 38 1.17 9.52 2.86
N VAL A 39 0.04 8.86 3.08
CA VAL A 39 -0.77 8.27 2.03
C VAL A 39 -2.17 8.86 2.09
N TYR A 40 -2.66 9.30 0.93
CA TYR A 40 -4.01 9.83 0.78
C TYR A 40 -4.85 8.94 -0.13
N ARG A 41 -6.15 8.89 0.16
CA ARG A 41 -7.18 8.38 -0.75
C ARG A 41 -8.07 9.54 -1.15
N THR A 42 -8.28 9.71 -2.44
CA THR A 42 -9.09 10.82 -2.95
C THR A 42 -9.59 10.52 -4.36
N ALA A 43 -10.54 11.33 -4.85
CA ALA A 43 -10.82 11.38 -6.28
C ALA A 43 -9.74 12.21 -6.99
N ALA A 44 -9.41 11.86 -8.22
CA ALA A 44 -8.34 12.51 -8.99
C ALA A 44 -8.55 14.02 -9.18
N ASN A 45 -9.80 14.48 -9.13
CA ASN A 45 -10.17 15.90 -9.21
C ASN A 45 -10.39 16.57 -7.84
N ALA A 46 -10.07 15.90 -6.73
CA ALA A 46 -10.38 16.38 -5.36
C ALA A 46 -9.14 16.34 -4.46
N LEU A 47 -8.08 17.08 -4.85
CA LEU A 47 -6.78 17.09 -4.16
C LEU A 47 -6.71 18.07 -2.98
N ALA A 48 -7.83 18.68 -2.59
CA ALA A 48 -7.85 19.59 -1.44
C ALA A 48 -7.37 18.87 -0.17
N GLY A 49 -6.33 19.41 0.46
CA GLY A 49 -5.69 18.85 1.66
C GLY A 49 -4.56 17.85 1.38
N VAL A 50 -4.24 17.57 0.12
CA VAL A 50 -2.99 16.91 -0.26
C VAL A 50 -1.84 17.92 -0.13
N GLU A 51 -0.76 17.52 0.53
CA GLU A 51 0.43 18.37 0.65
C GLU A 51 1.16 18.51 -0.68
N HIS A 52 1.80 19.65 -0.89
CA HIS A 52 2.72 19.84 -2.02
C HIS A 52 3.96 18.96 -1.87
N GLY A 53 4.47 18.47 -2.97
CA GLY A 53 5.69 17.66 -3.03
C GLY A 53 5.58 16.42 -3.89
N GLY A 54 6.71 15.75 -4.06
CA GLY A 54 6.84 14.58 -4.92
C GLY A 54 6.15 13.34 -4.32
N GLY A 55 5.59 12.52 -5.20
CA GLY A 55 4.96 11.28 -4.79
C GLY A 55 4.48 10.40 -5.95
N VAL A 56 4.03 9.22 -5.60
CA VAL A 56 3.42 8.26 -6.53
C VAL A 56 1.92 8.45 -6.53
N VAL A 57 1.33 8.65 -7.69
CA VAL A 57 -0.12 8.62 -7.90
C VAL A 57 -0.50 7.27 -8.48
N VAL A 58 -1.28 6.49 -7.74
CA VAL A 58 -1.80 5.18 -8.15
C VAL A 58 -3.27 5.32 -8.51
N ARG A 59 -3.63 4.98 -9.74
CA ARG A 59 -5.02 4.93 -10.22
C ARG A 59 -5.62 3.58 -9.92
N ILE A 60 -6.77 3.56 -9.27
CA ILE A 60 -7.41 2.31 -8.85
C ILE A 60 -8.18 1.67 -10.00
N ALA A 61 -8.81 2.46 -10.87
CA ALA A 61 -9.50 1.99 -12.06
C ALA A 61 -8.68 2.31 -13.33
N GLY A 62 -8.91 1.55 -14.40
CA GLY A 62 -8.29 1.74 -15.71
C GLY A 62 -7.61 0.48 -16.22
N ASP A 63 -7.53 0.35 -17.53
CA ASP A 63 -6.96 -0.82 -18.21
C ASP A 63 -5.49 -0.63 -18.59
N ASP A 64 -4.98 0.60 -18.54
CA ASP A 64 -3.59 0.91 -18.87
C ASP A 64 -2.65 0.48 -17.74
N GLU A 65 -1.90 -0.58 -17.99
CA GLU A 65 -0.93 -1.11 -17.03
C GLU A 65 0.21 -0.14 -16.71
N THR A 66 0.61 0.71 -17.64
CA THR A 66 1.73 1.65 -17.47
C THR A 66 1.30 2.93 -16.79
N GLY A 67 0.06 3.35 -16.98
CA GLY A 67 -0.51 4.57 -16.39
C GLY A 67 -1.10 4.40 -14.99
N ARG A 68 -1.11 3.18 -14.43
CA ARG A 68 -1.70 2.94 -13.11
C ARG A 68 -0.89 3.54 -11.96
N ALA A 69 0.42 3.65 -12.08
CA ALA A 69 1.27 4.31 -11.10
C ALA A 69 2.29 5.20 -11.80
N VAL A 70 2.31 6.47 -11.43
CA VAL A 70 3.23 7.46 -12.00
C VAL A 70 3.82 8.31 -10.89
N TRP A 71 5.09 8.70 -11.05
CA TRP A 71 5.69 9.72 -10.21
C TRP A 71 5.24 11.12 -10.64
N ARG A 72 4.96 11.98 -9.67
CA ARG A 72 4.71 13.41 -9.87
C ARG A 72 5.61 14.19 -8.93
N ASP A 73 6.26 15.25 -9.46
CA ASP A 73 7.11 16.12 -8.63
C ASP A 73 6.28 17.00 -7.69
N ASP A 74 5.03 17.24 -8.02
CA ASP A 74 4.03 17.85 -7.15
C ASP A 74 2.68 17.14 -7.31
N VAL A 75 2.32 16.31 -6.34
CA VAL A 75 1.06 15.56 -6.38
C VAL A 75 -0.16 16.43 -6.11
N ALA A 76 -0.01 17.56 -5.41
CA ALA A 76 -1.11 18.48 -5.16
C ALA A 76 -1.51 19.27 -6.42
N ALA A 77 -0.57 19.45 -7.35
CA ALA A 77 -0.81 20.05 -8.65
C ALA A 77 -1.25 19.04 -9.72
N ALA A 78 -1.17 17.75 -9.44
CA ALA A 78 -1.40 16.67 -10.39
C ALA A 78 -2.91 16.33 -10.57
N ALA A 79 -3.79 17.33 -10.56
CA ALA A 79 -5.21 17.12 -10.74
C ALA A 79 -5.49 16.37 -12.05
N GLY A 80 -6.00 15.15 -11.93
CA GLY A 80 -6.55 14.41 -13.06
C GLY A 80 -7.92 14.96 -13.45
N ALA A 81 -8.30 14.79 -14.70
CA ALA A 81 -9.67 15.09 -15.14
C ALA A 81 -10.55 13.87 -14.82
N GLY A 82 -11.27 13.91 -13.71
CA GLY A 82 -12.22 12.84 -13.41
C GLY A 82 -12.40 12.57 -11.91
N ALA A 83 -13.46 11.84 -11.58
CA ALA A 83 -13.79 11.43 -10.21
C ALA A 83 -13.28 10.01 -9.89
N GLU A 84 -12.32 9.50 -10.65
CA GLU A 84 -11.72 8.18 -10.37
C GLU A 84 -10.98 8.20 -9.03
N LEU A 85 -11.06 7.08 -8.31
CA LEU A 85 -10.32 6.90 -7.07
C LEU A 85 -8.82 6.80 -7.36
N VAL A 86 -8.04 7.60 -6.65
CA VAL A 86 -6.58 7.52 -6.65
C VAL A 86 -6.05 7.38 -5.23
N VAL A 87 -4.91 6.70 -5.13
CA VAL A 87 -4.10 6.66 -3.92
C VAL A 87 -2.82 7.44 -4.20
N ILE A 88 -2.47 8.37 -3.33
CA ILE A 88 -1.27 9.20 -3.44
C ILE A 88 -0.33 8.80 -2.32
N VAL A 89 0.86 8.33 -2.67
CA VAL A 89 1.92 7.93 -1.74
C VAL A 89 3.02 9.00 -1.78
N GLN A 90 3.14 9.76 -0.70
CA GLN A 90 4.18 10.80 -0.56
C GLN A 90 5.27 10.32 0.41
N PRO A 91 6.45 9.90 -0.10
CA PRO A 91 7.60 9.62 0.74
C PRO A 91 8.01 10.88 1.51
N ARG A 92 8.24 10.76 2.81
CA ARG A 92 8.83 11.82 3.62
C ARG A 92 10.35 11.71 3.60
N THR A 93 11.03 12.82 3.79
CA THR A 93 12.47 12.81 4.05
C THR A 93 12.65 12.30 5.47
N ALA A 94 13.10 11.08 5.60
CA ALA A 94 13.44 10.52 6.89
C ALA A 94 14.95 10.22 6.92
N SER A 95 15.49 10.07 8.10
CA SER A 95 16.84 9.55 8.28
C SER A 95 16.99 8.24 7.51
N ALA A 96 18.16 7.98 6.98
CA ALA A 96 18.46 6.72 6.31
C ALA A 96 17.98 5.56 7.19
N PRO A 97 17.26 4.59 6.64
CA PRO A 97 16.87 3.42 7.41
C PRO A 97 18.12 2.72 7.92
N ALA A 98 17.98 2.09 9.07
CA ALA A 98 18.99 1.13 9.52
C ALA A 98 19.23 0.10 8.40
N ALA A 99 20.46 -0.42 8.33
CA ALA A 99 20.76 -1.49 7.40
C ALA A 99 19.68 -2.59 7.51
N PRO A 100 19.25 -3.17 6.38
CA PRO A 100 18.26 -4.24 6.43
C PRO A 100 18.74 -5.32 7.40
N PRO A 101 17.83 -5.91 8.20
CA PRO A 101 18.20 -6.96 9.12
C PRO A 101 18.92 -8.07 8.34
N SER A 102 20.09 -8.44 8.84
CA SER A 102 20.82 -9.58 8.32
C SER A 102 19.96 -10.82 8.55
N GLY A 103 19.43 -11.43 7.52
CA GLY A 103 18.58 -12.62 7.65
C GLY A 103 17.40 -12.73 6.71
N SER A 104 17.13 -11.74 5.87
CA SER A 104 16.28 -11.98 4.71
C SER A 104 17.02 -12.98 3.81
N GLN A 105 16.72 -14.26 4.00
CA GLN A 105 17.27 -15.33 3.18
C GLN A 105 16.51 -15.32 1.87
N PRO A 106 17.16 -14.96 0.74
CA PRO A 106 16.56 -15.22 -0.55
C PRO A 106 16.39 -16.74 -0.67
N GLY A 107 15.18 -17.26 -0.72
CA GLY A 107 14.93 -18.63 -1.05
C GLY A 107 14.16 -19.48 -0.02
N GLU A 108 13.95 -19.04 1.20
CA GLU A 108 13.08 -19.78 2.13
C GLU A 108 11.60 -19.52 1.90
N GLY A 109 11.25 -18.44 1.23
CA GLY A 109 9.90 -18.15 0.85
C GLY A 109 9.70 -18.35 -0.65
N VAL A 110 9.30 -19.53 -1.07
CA VAL A 110 8.92 -19.73 -2.47
C VAL A 110 7.64 -18.97 -2.73
N PHE A 111 7.72 -17.95 -3.60
CA PHE A 111 6.55 -17.27 -4.14
C PHE A 111 5.98 -18.15 -5.25
N THR A 112 4.76 -18.62 -5.10
CA THR A 112 4.07 -19.47 -6.09
C THR A 112 2.78 -18.84 -6.54
N GLY A 113 2.47 -18.91 -7.85
CA GLY A 113 1.26 -18.33 -8.42
C GLY A 113 1.23 -16.81 -8.37
N MET A 114 2.40 -16.16 -8.27
CA MET A 114 2.58 -14.73 -8.28
C MET A 114 3.33 -14.26 -9.51
N SER A 115 3.04 -13.05 -9.94
CA SER A 115 3.78 -12.36 -10.98
C SER A 115 4.08 -10.92 -10.58
N PHE A 116 5.26 -10.45 -11.00
CA PHE A 116 5.75 -9.11 -10.66
C PHE A 116 6.14 -8.37 -11.94
N LYS A 117 5.66 -7.14 -12.08
CA LYS A 117 5.97 -6.26 -13.21
C LYS A 117 6.54 -4.95 -12.68
N PRO A 118 7.83 -4.63 -12.89
CA PRO A 118 8.37 -3.31 -12.60
C PRO A 118 7.63 -2.24 -13.41
N LEU A 119 7.23 -1.16 -12.74
CA LEU A 119 6.59 0.00 -13.38
C LEU A 119 7.60 1.12 -13.59
N PHE A 120 8.27 1.52 -12.53
CA PHE A 120 9.38 2.48 -12.58
C PHE A 120 10.23 2.44 -11.31
N ASP A 121 11.40 3.06 -11.41
CA ASP A 121 12.36 3.23 -10.33
C ASP A 121 12.95 4.64 -10.39
N ASN A 122 13.10 5.31 -9.23
CA ASN A 122 13.75 6.61 -9.12
C ASN A 122 14.53 6.72 -7.80
N ALA A 123 15.07 7.90 -7.48
CA ALA A 123 15.85 8.11 -6.27
C ALA A 123 15.06 7.94 -4.96
N ARG A 124 13.73 7.96 -5.01
CA ARG A 124 12.86 7.96 -3.81
C ARG A 124 12.11 6.65 -3.61
N VAL A 125 11.76 5.98 -4.70
CA VAL A 125 10.91 4.78 -4.66
C VAL A 125 11.27 3.79 -5.76
N SER A 126 11.00 2.51 -5.49
CA SER A 126 10.88 1.47 -6.49
C SER A 126 9.41 1.03 -6.53
N VAL A 127 8.81 0.99 -7.71
CA VAL A 127 7.38 0.70 -7.88
C VAL A 127 7.18 -0.48 -8.81
N ILE A 128 6.48 -1.49 -8.30
CA ILE A 128 6.13 -2.69 -9.05
C ILE A 128 4.63 -2.97 -8.94
N ARG A 129 4.06 -3.60 -9.95
CA ARG A 129 2.74 -4.23 -9.88
C ARG A 129 2.92 -5.71 -9.58
N ALA A 130 2.19 -6.19 -8.60
CA ALA A 130 2.17 -7.61 -8.26
C ALA A 130 0.75 -8.17 -8.44
N ARG A 131 0.67 -9.44 -8.83
CA ARG A 131 -0.56 -10.19 -8.93
C ARG A 131 -0.38 -11.52 -8.21
N MET A 132 -1.38 -11.87 -7.41
CA MET A 132 -1.53 -13.18 -6.78
C MET A 132 -2.73 -13.90 -7.39
N ASP A 133 -2.52 -15.02 -8.04
CA ASP A 133 -3.60 -15.88 -8.52
C ASP A 133 -4.31 -16.59 -7.35
N VAL A 134 -5.44 -17.21 -7.62
CA VAL A 134 -6.18 -17.99 -6.60
C VAL A 134 -5.27 -19.09 -6.05
N GLY A 135 -5.13 -19.15 -4.72
CA GLY A 135 -4.25 -20.11 -4.05
C GLY A 135 -2.76 -19.77 -4.10
N ALA A 136 -2.38 -18.65 -4.73
CA ALA A 136 -1.00 -18.15 -4.73
C ALA A 136 -0.48 -17.98 -3.31
N ARG A 137 0.81 -18.21 -3.14
CA ARG A 137 1.49 -18.14 -1.84
C ARG A 137 2.71 -17.25 -1.92
N GLU A 138 2.85 -16.49 -0.89
CA GLU A 138 4.02 -15.73 -0.52
C GLU A 138 4.63 -16.42 0.68
N GLY A 139 5.81 -17.02 0.50
CA GLY A 139 6.51 -17.70 1.58
C GLY A 139 6.98 -16.73 2.65
N VAL A 140 7.40 -17.25 3.80
CA VAL A 140 7.94 -16.40 4.86
C VAL A 140 9.10 -15.57 4.32
N HIS A 141 9.01 -14.26 4.44
CA HIS A 141 10.04 -13.33 4.00
C HIS A 141 10.10 -12.12 4.92
N THR A 142 11.19 -11.37 4.82
CA THR A 142 11.42 -10.14 5.59
C THR A 142 11.52 -8.96 4.63
N HIS A 143 10.80 -7.88 4.94
CA HIS A 143 10.79 -6.68 4.12
C HIS A 143 12.14 -5.95 4.18
N GLY A 144 12.79 -5.79 3.02
CA GLY A 144 14.05 -5.06 2.87
C GLY A 144 13.89 -3.53 2.80
N SER A 145 12.66 -3.04 2.79
CA SER A 145 12.31 -1.60 2.79
C SER A 145 10.93 -1.40 3.39
N ASP A 146 10.65 -0.16 3.84
CA ASP A 146 9.25 0.22 4.09
C ASP A 146 8.49 0.18 2.77
N THR A 147 7.39 -0.55 2.73
CA THR A 147 6.60 -0.75 1.52
C THR A 147 5.14 -0.36 1.76
N ILE A 148 4.58 0.37 0.81
CA ILE A 148 3.15 0.64 0.79
C ILE A 148 2.51 -0.27 -0.25
N VAL A 149 1.57 -1.12 0.21
CA VAL A 149 0.75 -1.95 -0.65
C VAL A 149 -0.52 -1.19 -0.99
N VAL A 150 -0.79 -0.97 -2.28
CA VAL A 150 -2.01 -0.32 -2.76
C VAL A 150 -2.84 -1.36 -3.51
N HIS A 151 -4.00 -1.72 -2.96
CA HIS A 151 -4.88 -2.72 -3.56
C HIS A 151 -5.63 -2.17 -4.77
N LEU A 152 -5.38 -2.74 -5.94
CA LEU A 152 -6.08 -2.39 -7.19
C LEU A 152 -7.41 -3.12 -7.32
N SER A 153 -7.46 -4.41 -6.96
CA SER A 153 -8.63 -5.25 -7.14
C SER A 153 -9.37 -5.57 -5.83
N GLY A 154 -8.72 -5.38 -4.69
CA GLY A 154 -9.16 -5.98 -3.43
C GLY A 154 -9.10 -7.51 -3.48
N GLY A 155 -9.55 -8.18 -2.42
CA GLY A 155 -9.56 -9.64 -2.30
C GLY A 155 -9.44 -10.12 -0.86
N GLU A 156 -9.20 -11.42 -0.70
CA GLU A 156 -9.05 -12.06 0.61
C GLU A 156 -7.67 -12.73 0.68
N ILE A 157 -6.86 -12.27 1.61
CA ILE A 157 -5.50 -12.78 1.83
C ILE A 157 -5.42 -13.28 3.26
N GLU A 158 -5.05 -14.55 3.43
CA GLU A 158 -4.65 -15.13 4.69
C GLU A 158 -3.20 -14.74 4.94
N ASP A 159 -2.99 -13.96 5.97
CA ASP A 159 -1.68 -13.46 6.37
C ASP A 159 -1.25 -14.07 7.69
N THR A 160 0.02 -14.47 7.80
CA THR A 160 0.61 -15.06 9.01
C THR A 160 1.85 -14.28 9.40
N ALA A 161 1.76 -13.59 10.53
CA ALA A 161 2.85 -12.85 11.16
C ALA A 161 2.90 -13.17 12.67
N ASP A 162 4.08 -13.28 13.23
CA ASP A 162 4.29 -13.58 14.66
C ASP A 162 3.50 -14.80 15.19
N GLY A 163 3.38 -15.83 14.36
CA GLY A 163 2.65 -17.07 14.69
C GLY A 163 1.13 -16.91 14.72
N LYS A 164 0.59 -15.79 14.27
CA LYS A 164 -0.85 -15.55 14.17
C LYS A 164 -1.26 -15.49 12.71
N THR A 165 -2.37 -16.15 12.39
CA THR A 165 -2.96 -16.15 11.05
C THR A 165 -4.27 -15.38 11.07
N VAL A 166 -4.44 -14.45 10.12
CA VAL A 166 -5.64 -13.63 9.96
C VAL A 166 -6.03 -13.61 8.48
N VAL A 167 -7.32 -13.63 8.19
CA VAL A 167 -7.81 -13.38 6.82
C VAL A 167 -8.20 -11.92 6.69
N ASN A 168 -7.39 -11.18 5.96
CA ASN A 168 -7.63 -9.79 5.62
C ASN A 168 -8.54 -9.69 4.39
N ARG A 169 -9.51 -8.76 4.41
CA ARG A 169 -10.43 -8.50 3.31
C ARG A 169 -10.23 -7.10 2.78
N TRP A 170 -9.57 -7.03 1.65
CA TRP A 170 -9.19 -5.78 1.02
C TRP A 170 -10.21 -5.35 -0.04
N LYS A 171 -10.34 -4.04 -0.21
CA LYS A 171 -11.14 -3.40 -1.26
C LYS A 171 -10.23 -2.61 -2.21
N PRO A 172 -10.66 -2.34 -3.44
CA PRO A 172 -9.93 -1.43 -4.32
C PRO A 172 -9.67 -0.08 -3.64
N GLY A 173 -8.41 0.35 -3.66
CA GLY A 173 -7.94 1.57 -3.01
C GLY A 173 -7.63 1.44 -1.51
N ASP A 174 -7.78 0.28 -0.90
CA ASP A 174 -7.23 0.05 0.43
C ASP A 174 -5.70 0.03 0.37
N VAL A 175 -5.08 0.39 1.50
CA VAL A 175 -3.63 0.50 1.61
C VAL A 175 -3.13 -0.16 2.88
N GLU A 176 -1.93 -0.73 2.80
CA GLU A 176 -1.22 -1.35 3.90
C GLU A 176 0.19 -0.79 3.98
N PHE A 177 0.77 -0.75 5.17
CA PHE A 177 2.16 -0.39 5.41
C PHE A 177 2.93 -1.57 5.98
N GLU A 178 3.89 -2.03 5.23
CA GLU A 178 4.81 -3.09 5.61
C GLU A 178 6.15 -2.48 5.97
N SER A 179 6.49 -2.51 7.25
CA SER A 179 7.70 -1.86 7.73
C SER A 179 8.97 -2.63 7.38
N LEU A 180 10.04 -1.91 7.12
CA LEU A 180 11.38 -2.48 7.03
C LEU A 180 11.64 -3.41 8.22
N GLY A 181 12.07 -4.64 7.94
CA GLY A 181 12.39 -5.65 8.93
C GLY A 181 11.20 -6.44 9.47
N SER A 182 9.95 -6.12 9.10
CA SER A 182 8.82 -6.99 9.40
C SER A 182 8.87 -8.26 8.55
N SER A 183 8.33 -9.35 9.09
CA SER A 183 8.31 -10.65 8.42
C SER A 183 6.93 -11.25 8.45
N HIS A 184 6.49 -11.80 7.35
CA HIS A 184 5.23 -12.50 7.24
C HIS A 184 5.24 -13.57 6.14
N SER A 185 4.14 -14.30 6.00
CA SER A 185 3.79 -15.10 4.84
C SER A 185 2.33 -14.87 4.50
N ALA A 186 1.97 -14.98 3.22
CA ALA A 186 0.61 -14.75 2.77
C ALA A 186 0.10 -15.83 1.81
N ARG A 187 -1.22 -16.02 1.77
CA ARG A 187 -1.90 -16.89 0.82
C ARG A 187 -3.18 -16.22 0.31
N ASN A 188 -3.35 -16.17 -1.00
CA ASN A 188 -4.62 -15.74 -1.56
C ASN A 188 -5.67 -16.83 -1.40
N VAL A 189 -6.70 -16.56 -0.61
CA VAL A 189 -7.81 -17.47 -0.32
C VAL A 189 -9.11 -17.10 -1.03
N GLY A 190 -9.08 -16.04 -1.83
CA GLY A 190 -10.22 -15.53 -2.58
C GLY A 190 -9.98 -15.49 -4.09
N LYS A 191 -10.52 -14.47 -4.74
CA LYS A 191 -10.29 -14.17 -6.15
C LYS A 191 -8.86 -13.67 -6.40
N PRO A 192 -8.39 -13.60 -7.66
CA PRO A 192 -7.08 -13.01 -7.96
C PRO A 192 -6.96 -11.59 -7.40
N VAL A 193 -5.83 -11.30 -6.77
CA VAL A 193 -5.51 -10.01 -6.17
C VAL A 193 -4.45 -9.30 -7.00
N GLU A 194 -4.64 -8.02 -7.23
CA GLU A 194 -3.65 -7.14 -7.84
C GLU A 194 -3.35 -5.95 -6.95
N VAL A 195 -2.08 -5.64 -6.82
CA VAL A 195 -1.57 -4.55 -6.01
C VAL A 195 -0.47 -3.76 -6.73
N VAL A 196 -0.28 -2.52 -6.32
CA VAL A 196 0.95 -1.76 -6.58
C VAL A 196 1.73 -1.70 -5.29
N LEU A 197 2.98 -2.12 -5.33
CA LEU A 197 3.94 -2.04 -4.24
C LEU A 197 4.82 -0.83 -4.46
N VAL A 198 4.85 0.08 -3.49
CA VAL A 198 5.70 1.27 -3.49
C VAL A 198 6.73 1.11 -2.37
N ALA A 199 7.91 0.61 -2.73
CA ALA A 199 9.03 0.44 -1.81
C ALA A 199 9.77 1.78 -1.65
N LEU A 200 9.89 2.26 -0.42
CA LEU A 200 10.58 3.51 -0.11
C LEU A 200 12.08 3.30 -0.06
N LYS A 201 12.82 4.17 -0.73
CA LYS A 201 14.28 4.20 -0.67
C LYS A 201 14.77 5.03 0.53
N PRO A 202 16.05 4.81 0.94
CA PRO A 202 16.69 5.58 2.00
C PRO A 202 16.73 7.08 1.73
#